data_a517e12a72622ac3727bc54d4af586d8
#
_entry.id   a517e12a72622ac3727bc54d4af586d8
#
_cell.length_a   1.000
_cell.length_b   1.000
_cell.length_c   1.000
_cell.angle_alpha   90.00
_cell.angle_beta   90.00
_cell.angle_gamma   90.00
#
_symmetry.space_group_name_H-M   'P 1'
#
loop_
_entity.id
_entity.type
_entity.pdbx_description
1 polymer ?
#
loop_
_entity_poly.entity_id
_entity_poly.type
_entity_poly.pdbx_seq_one_letter_code
_entity_poly.pdbx_strand_id
1 'polypeptide(L)'
;MIHFKSFFIHVLGVPVITECTCLFLYQEVTTKILDLMEGNPDLIIGNYTDGNLAATLMAGKLGITQATIAHALEKTKYENSDVKWKELQSKYHFPCQFMADIVAMNATDFVIASTYQEIAGRLENCPHFSE
;
A
#
# COMPACT_ATOMS: atom_id res chain seq x y z
N MET A 1 -23.76 22.66 2.45
CA MET A 1 -23.58 21.21 2.65
C MET A 1 -22.30 20.83 1.92
N ILE A 2 -21.24 20.50 2.66
CA ILE A 2 -19.93 20.14 2.09
C ILE A 2 -20.07 18.71 1.56
N HIS A 3 -19.97 18.53 0.24
CA HIS A 3 -19.93 17.20 -0.37
C HIS A 3 -18.51 16.68 -0.30
N PHE A 4 -18.25 15.76 0.62
CA PHE A 4 -16.97 15.07 0.72
C PHE A 4 -16.92 13.93 -0.30
N LYS A 5 -15.94 13.98 -1.21
CA LYS A 5 -15.71 12.92 -2.20
C LYS A 5 -14.53 12.07 -1.75
N SER A 6 -14.78 10.83 -1.35
CA SER A 6 -13.74 9.83 -1.11
C SER A 6 -13.59 8.91 -2.32
N PHE A 7 -12.37 8.52 -2.62
CA PHE A 7 -12.06 7.58 -3.68
C PHE A 7 -11.30 6.38 -3.10
N PHE A 8 -11.83 5.18 -3.35
CA PHE A 8 -11.25 3.94 -2.87
C PHE A 8 -10.55 3.21 -4.01
N ILE A 9 -9.25 2.93 -3.85
CA ILE A 9 -8.45 2.23 -4.85
C ILE A 9 -8.17 0.83 -4.38
N HIS A 10 -8.63 -0.14 -5.16
CA HIS A 10 -8.30 -1.53 -5.01
C HIS A 10 -7.77 -2.06 -6.35
N VAL A 11 -6.48 -2.29 -6.42
CA VAL A 11 -5.84 -2.86 -7.61
C VAL A 11 -5.62 -4.34 -7.37
N LEU A 12 -6.24 -5.18 -8.20
CA LEU A 12 -6.06 -6.62 -8.16
C LEU A 12 -4.93 -7.03 -9.11
N GLY A 13 -3.86 -7.56 -8.51
CA GLY A 13 -2.88 -8.38 -9.21
C GLY A 13 -2.24 -7.76 -10.45
N VAL A 14 -1.37 -6.79 -10.28
CA VAL A 14 -0.46 -6.40 -11.35
C VAL A 14 0.54 -7.53 -11.58
N PRO A 15 0.71 -8.03 -12.81
CA PRO A 15 1.72 -9.07 -13.08
C PRO A 15 3.10 -8.56 -12.68
N VAL A 16 3.82 -9.37 -11.93
CA VAL A 16 5.16 -9.05 -11.41
C VAL A 16 6.12 -8.85 -12.58
N ILE A 17 6.52 -7.61 -12.77
CA ILE A 17 7.44 -7.19 -13.82
C ILE A 17 8.63 -6.53 -13.11
N THR A 18 9.83 -6.64 -13.69
CA THR A 18 11.12 -6.18 -13.16
C THR A 18 11.06 -4.84 -12.41
N GLU A 19 11.92 -4.64 -11.42
CA GLU A 19 11.93 -3.52 -10.46
C GLU A 19 11.68 -2.12 -11.07
N CYS A 20 12.21 -1.86 -12.26
CA CYS A 20 12.02 -0.59 -12.96
C CYS A 20 10.63 -0.48 -13.60
N THR A 21 10.09 -1.59 -14.06
CA THR A 21 8.81 -1.65 -14.77
C THR A 21 7.61 -1.51 -13.84
N CYS A 22 7.74 -1.93 -12.56
CA CYS A 22 6.69 -1.76 -11.56
C CYS A 22 6.31 -0.29 -11.39
N LEU A 23 7.27 0.59 -11.16
CA LEU A 23 7.00 2.00 -10.94
C LEU A 23 6.35 2.68 -12.16
N PHE A 24 6.81 2.34 -13.37
CA PHE A 24 6.19 2.83 -14.60
C PHE A 24 4.74 2.37 -14.75
N LEU A 25 4.47 1.11 -14.43
CA LEU A 25 3.12 0.54 -14.49
C LEU A 25 2.17 1.25 -13.52
N TYR A 26 2.63 1.52 -12.30
CA TYR A 26 1.85 2.29 -11.33
C TYR A 26 1.62 3.73 -11.78
N GLN A 27 2.59 4.35 -12.44
CA GLN A 27 2.41 5.69 -13.01
C GLN A 27 1.38 5.70 -14.15
N GLU A 28 1.38 4.68 -15.02
CA GLU A 28 0.37 4.55 -16.08
C GLU A 28 -1.03 4.30 -15.51
N VAL A 29 -1.15 3.38 -14.54
CA VAL A 29 -2.41 3.11 -13.84
C VAL A 29 -2.92 4.37 -13.16
N THR A 30 -2.07 5.07 -12.42
CA THR A 30 -2.39 6.34 -11.76
C THR A 30 -2.90 7.37 -12.77
N THR A 31 -2.22 7.53 -13.90
CA THR A 31 -2.62 8.47 -14.94
C THR A 31 -3.98 8.12 -15.52
N LYS A 32 -4.20 6.84 -15.86
CA LYS A 32 -5.49 6.38 -16.37
C LYS A 32 -6.64 6.57 -15.38
N ILE A 33 -6.39 6.32 -14.09
CA ILE A 33 -7.40 6.56 -13.05
C ILE A 33 -7.73 8.05 -12.99
N LEU A 34 -6.71 8.92 -12.98
CA LEU A 34 -6.91 10.37 -12.95
C LEU A 34 -7.70 10.88 -14.16
N ASP A 35 -7.42 10.34 -15.36
CA ASP A 35 -8.12 10.68 -16.59
C ASP A 35 -9.59 10.25 -16.58
N LEU A 36 -9.92 9.17 -15.87
CA LEU A 36 -11.27 8.65 -15.74
C LEU A 36 -12.08 9.30 -14.61
N MET A 37 -11.40 10.01 -13.71
CA MET A 37 -12.05 10.66 -12.59
C MET A 37 -12.76 11.95 -13.03
N GLU A 38 -14.01 12.09 -12.64
CA GLU A 38 -14.76 13.34 -12.81
C GLU A 38 -14.46 14.32 -11.66
N GLY A 39 -13.36 15.06 -11.79
CA GLY A 39 -12.89 16.04 -10.81
C GLY A 39 -11.97 15.45 -9.74
N ASN A 40 -11.47 16.30 -8.84
CA ASN A 40 -10.56 15.91 -7.78
C ASN A 40 -11.33 15.40 -6.56
N PRO A 41 -10.91 14.28 -5.96
CA PRO A 41 -11.44 13.83 -4.67
C PRO A 41 -10.87 14.67 -3.52
N ASP A 42 -11.54 14.66 -2.38
CA ASP A 42 -11.05 15.27 -1.14
C ASP A 42 -10.14 14.32 -0.34
N LEU A 43 -10.26 13.02 -0.58
CA LEU A 43 -9.52 11.95 0.09
C LEU A 43 -9.32 10.77 -0.86
N ILE A 44 -8.13 10.21 -0.87
CA ILE A 44 -7.83 8.93 -1.53
C ILE A 44 -7.53 7.88 -0.46
N ILE A 45 -8.17 6.72 -0.59
CA ILE A 45 -7.94 5.58 0.30
C ILE A 45 -7.36 4.44 -0.52
N GLY A 46 -6.12 4.08 -0.23
CA GLY A 46 -5.46 2.91 -0.78
C GLY A 46 -5.77 1.65 0.02
N ASN A 47 -5.77 0.51 -0.66
CA ASN A 47 -6.01 -0.79 -0.05
C ASN A 47 -5.06 -1.83 -0.63
N TYR A 48 -4.37 -2.57 0.23
CA TYR A 48 -3.26 -3.45 -0.10
C TYR A 48 -2.07 -2.72 -0.75
N THR A 49 -0.95 -3.41 -0.88
CA THR A 49 0.33 -2.87 -1.38
C THR A 49 0.15 -2.09 -2.69
N ASP A 50 -0.50 -2.70 -3.68
CA ASP A 50 -0.67 -2.09 -5.01
C ASP A 50 -1.60 -0.88 -4.97
N GLY A 51 -2.74 -0.99 -4.27
CA GLY A 51 -3.69 0.10 -4.10
C GLY A 51 -3.12 1.25 -3.28
N ASN A 52 -2.33 0.93 -2.25
CA ASN A 52 -1.67 1.93 -1.41
C ASN A 52 -0.61 2.71 -2.20
N LEU A 53 0.21 2.04 -3.02
CA LEU A 53 1.20 2.72 -3.85
C LEU A 53 0.55 3.61 -4.92
N ALA A 54 -0.49 3.12 -5.60
CA ALA A 54 -1.25 3.92 -6.56
C ALA A 54 -1.88 5.15 -5.90
N ALA A 55 -2.47 4.97 -4.70
CA ALA A 55 -3.04 6.06 -3.92
C ALA A 55 -1.99 7.11 -3.56
N THR A 56 -0.80 6.68 -3.14
CA THR A 56 0.34 7.56 -2.83
C THR A 56 0.74 8.41 -4.03
N LEU A 57 0.87 7.80 -5.19
CA LEU A 57 1.24 8.51 -6.42
C LEU A 57 0.16 9.50 -6.85
N MET A 58 -1.12 9.13 -6.70
CA MET A 58 -2.24 10.01 -7.02
C MET A 58 -2.33 11.19 -6.05
N ALA A 59 -2.25 10.92 -4.76
CA ALA A 59 -2.31 11.95 -3.72
C ALA A 59 -1.17 12.95 -3.88
N GLY A 60 0.05 12.47 -4.16
CA GLY A 60 1.20 13.32 -4.43
C GLY A 60 1.02 14.20 -5.68
N LYS A 61 0.40 13.68 -6.75
CA LYS A 61 0.09 14.48 -7.95
C LYS A 61 -0.98 15.52 -7.72
N LEU A 62 -1.99 15.21 -6.95
CA LEU A 62 -3.15 16.08 -6.72
C LEU A 62 -2.98 17.01 -5.51
N GLY A 63 -2.01 16.74 -4.63
CA GLY A 63 -1.79 17.49 -3.39
C GLY A 63 -2.94 17.33 -2.39
N ILE A 64 -3.51 16.12 -2.28
CA ILE A 64 -4.67 15.83 -1.44
C ILE A 64 -4.35 14.77 -0.38
N THR A 65 -5.17 14.69 0.64
CA THR A 65 -5.04 13.76 1.75
C THR A 65 -5.15 12.31 1.29
N GLN A 66 -4.27 11.47 1.84
CA GLN A 66 -4.23 10.03 1.60
C GLN A 66 -4.41 9.25 2.89
N ALA A 67 -5.19 8.18 2.82
CA ALA A 67 -5.24 7.13 3.81
C ALA A 67 -4.78 5.80 3.24
N THR A 68 -4.10 5.01 4.07
CA THR A 68 -3.65 3.66 3.74
C THR A 68 -4.38 2.67 4.61
N ILE A 69 -5.08 1.69 4.03
CA ILE A 69 -5.58 0.54 4.77
C ILE A 69 -4.42 -0.46 4.89
N ALA A 70 -3.89 -0.56 6.12
CA ALA A 70 -2.85 -1.51 6.43
C ALA A 70 -3.47 -2.87 6.76
N HIS A 71 -3.33 -3.79 5.84
CA HIS A 71 -3.43 -5.22 6.13
C HIS A 71 -2.05 -5.73 6.59
N ALA A 72 -1.89 -7.05 6.75
CA ALA A 72 -0.57 -7.61 7.02
C ALA A 72 0.42 -7.16 5.94
N LEU A 73 1.51 -6.48 6.34
CA LEU A 73 2.56 -6.07 5.42
C LEU A 73 3.11 -7.29 4.69
N GLU A 74 3.37 -7.17 3.40
CA GLU A 74 3.79 -8.28 2.54
C GLU A 74 5.04 -8.99 3.10
N LYS A 75 6.03 -8.25 3.56
CA LYS A 75 7.23 -8.84 4.16
C LYS A 75 6.91 -9.71 5.38
N THR A 76 6.12 -9.20 6.31
CA THR A 76 5.73 -9.93 7.54
C THR A 76 4.91 -11.18 7.21
N LYS A 77 4.05 -11.11 6.20
CA LYS A 77 3.26 -12.24 5.71
C LYS A 77 4.16 -13.37 5.21
N TYR A 78 5.19 -13.05 4.42
CA TYR A 78 6.11 -14.05 3.90
C TYR A 78 7.10 -14.58 4.94
N GLU A 79 7.56 -13.75 5.88
CA GLU A 79 8.43 -14.17 6.99
C GLU A 79 7.73 -15.14 7.94
N ASN A 80 6.41 -15.02 8.10
CA ASN A 80 5.59 -15.89 8.95
C ASN A 80 4.90 -17.03 8.19
N SER A 81 5.27 -17.27 6.94
CA SER A 81 4.72 -18.35 6.10
C SER A 81 5.80 -19.39 5.77
N ASP A 82 5.36 -20.58 5.37
CA ASP A 82 6.25 -21.64 4.87
C ASP A 82 6.79 -21.34 3.45
N VAL A 83 6.45 -20.19 2.88
CA VAL A 83 6.88 -19.80 1.54
C VAL A 83 8.36 -19.40 1.58
N LYS A 84 9.16 -20.12 0.82
CA LYS A 84 10.59 -19.81 0.62
C LYS A 84 10.75 -18.62 -0.35
N TRP A 85 10.26 -17.46 0.07
CA TRP A 85 10.21 -16.27 -0.77
C TRP A 85 11.58 -15.83 -1.31
N LYS A 86 12.66 -16.07 -0.54
CA LYS A 86 14.03 -15.75 -0.97
C LYS A 86 14.48 -16.57 -2.20
N GLU A 87 14.05 -17.84 -2.28
CA GLU A 87 14.33 -18.70 -3.43
C GLU A 87 13.51 -18.31 -4.67
N LEU A 88 12.33 -17.72 -4.45
CA LEU A 88 11.39 -17.30 -5.49
C LEU A 88 11.56 -15.83 -5.91
N GLN A 89 12.50 -15.12 -5.30
CA GLN A 89 12.69 -13.69 -5.50
C GLN A 89 12.94 -13.31 -6.97
N SER A 90 13.73 -14.11 -7.70
CA SER A 90 14.03 -13.86 -9.12
C SER A 90 12.78 -13.92 -10.01
N LYS A 91 11.75 -14.65 -9.58
CA LYS A 91 10.50 -14.83 -10.33
C LYS A 91 9.43 -13.80 -9.94
N TYR A 92 9.32 -13.47 -8.64
CA TYR A 92 8.21 -12.70 -8.11
C TYR A 92 8.59 -11.31 -7.60
N HIS A 93 9.88 -10.96 -7.59
CA HIS A 93 10.39 -9.63 -7.22
C HIS A 93 9.81 -9.07 -5.91
N PHE A 94 9.70 -9.91 -4.88
CA PHE A 94 9.15 -9.54 -3.57
C PHE A 94 9.70 -8.23 -2.96
N PRO A 95 11.01 -7.90 -3.13
CA PRO A 95 11.52 -6.62 -2.62
C PRO A 95 10.80 -5.39 -3.17
N CYS A 96 10.27 -5.43 -4.41
CA CYS A 96 9.47 -4.34 -4.96
C CYS A 96 8.20 -4.11 -4.15
N GLN A 97 7.50 -5.19 -3.78
CA GLN A 97 6.29 -5.12 -2.96
C GLN A 97 6.61 -4.59 -1.56
N PHE A 98 7.72 -5.04 -0.96
CA PHE A 98 8.17 -4.56 0.35
C PHE A 98 8.52 -3.07 0.32
N MET A 99 9.16 -2.61 -0.74
CA MET A 99 9.46 -1.18 -0.91
C MET A 99 8.19 -0.36 -1.16
N ALA A 100 7.22 -0.90 -1.91
CA ALA A 100 5.93 -0.25 -2.14
C ALA A 100 5.17 -0.03 -0.81
N ASP A 101 5.16 -1.03 0.07
CA ASP A 101 4.59 -0.90 1.41
C ASP A 101 5.30 0.21 2.21
N ILE A 102 6.64 0.21 2.21
CA ILE A 102 7.42 1.23 2.94
C ILE A 102 7.12 2.62 2.40
N VAL A 103 7.10 2.80 1.08
CA VAL A 103 6.81 4.10 0.44
C VAL A 103 5.41 4.57 0.82
N ALA A 104 4.41 3.72 0.68
CA ALA A 104 3.04 4.06 1.00
C ALA A 104 2.84 4.41 2.47
N MET A 105 3.43 3.62 3.38
CA MET A 105 3.33 3.85 4.84
C MET A 105 4.03 5.14 5.30
N ASN A 106 5.12 5.53 4.63
CA ASN A 106 5.83 6.77 4.96
C ASN A 106 5.17 8.02 4.35
N ALA A 107 4.42 7.87 3.26
CA ALA A 107 3.79 8.99 2.56
C ALA A 107 2.34 9.25 2.98
N THR A 108 1.69 8.29 3.65
CA THR A 108 0.30 8.41 4.05
C THR A 108 0.11 9.42 5.18
N ASP A 109 -0.98 10.18 5.14
CA ASP A 109 -1.35 11.10 6.21
C ASP A 109 -1.86 10.36 7.45
N PHE A 110 -2.58 9.25 7.23
CA PHE A 110 -3.02 8.37 8.31
C PHE A 110 -3.23 6.93 7.83
N VAL A 111 -3.14 5.99 8.78
CA VAL A 111 -3.30 4.57 8.55
C VAL A 111 -4.62 4.10 9.14
N ILE A 112 -5.35 3.32 8.37
CA ILE A 112 -6.56 2.62 8.79
C ILE A 112 -6.17 1.16 9.07
N ALA A 113 -6.26 0.75 10.34
CA ALA A 113 -6.02 -0.61 10.76
C ALA A 113 -7.33 -1.29 11.17
N SER A 114 -7.49 -2.56 10.83
CA SER A 114 -8.70 -3.32 11.12
C SER A 114 -8.63 -4.02 12.48
N THR A 115 -7.43 -4.28 12.98
CA THR A 115 -7.23 -4.99 14.23
C THR A 115 -6.14 -4.34 15.09
N TYR A 116 -6.23 -4.53 16.39
CA TYR A 116 -5.19 -4.11 17.35
C TYR A 116 -3.83 -4.75 17.03
N GLN A 117 -3.81 -5.98 16.53
CA GLN A 117 -2.58 -6.70 16.17
C GLN A 117 -1.83 -6.05 15.00
N GLU A 118 -2.51 -5.36 14.09
CA GLU A 118 -1.89 -4.59 13.01
C GLU A 118 -1.14 -3.37 13.55
N ILE A 119 -1.56 -2.85 14.69
CA ILE A 119 -0.95 -1.67 15.34
C ILE A 119 0.18 -2.09 16.29
N ALA A 120 -0.08 -3.04 17.17
CA ALA A 120 0.80 -3.40 18.28
C ALA A 120 1.62 -4.68 18.05
N GLY A 121 1.37 -5.40 16.96
CA GLY A 121 1.98 -6.71 16.70
C GLY A 121 1.38 -7.82 17.58
N ARG A 122 1.99 -9.01 17.55
CA ARG A 122 1.60 -10.11 18.42
C ARG A 122 2.17 -9.89 19.81
N LEU A 123 1.40 -10.28 20.83
CA LEU A 123 1.82 -10.25 22.26
C LEU A 123 3.16 -10.94 22.51
N GLU A 124 3.53 -11.94 21.70
CA GLU A 124 4.80 -12.67 21.79
C GLU A 124 6.03 -11.82 21.39
N ASN A 125 5.83 -10.70 20.69
CA ASN A 125 6.88 -9.81 20.22
C ASN A 125 6.84 -8.43 20.90
N CYS A 126 5.94 -8.21 21.85
CA CYS A 126 6.00 -7.02 22.67
C CYS A 126 7.18 -7.16 23.63
N PRO A 127 8.19 -6.26 23.59
CA PRO A 127 9.15 -6.23 24.69
C PRO A 127 8.35 -6.01 25.97
N HIS A 128 8.55 -6.90 26.95
CA HIS A 128 7.99 -6.75 28.27
C HIS A 128 8.30 -5.33 28.77
N PHE A 129 7.27 -4.51 28.88
CA PHE A 129 7.32 -3.42 29.83
C PHE A 129 7.30 -4.08 31.21
N SER A 130 8.47 -4.44 31.73
CA SER A 130 8.64 -4.72 33.14
C SER A 130 8.42 -3.41 33.88
N GLU A 131 7.43 -3.42 34.75
CA GLU A 131 7.17 -2.40 35.76
C GLU A 131 8.41 -1.98 36.53
#